data_e04a1da5fc10c2aeb66d167107e9cc9a
#
_entry.id   e04a1da5fc10c2aeb66d167107e9cc9a
#
_cell.length_a   1.000
_cell.length_b   1.000
_cell.length_c   1.000
_cell.angle_alpha   90.00
_cell.angle_beta   90.00
_cell.angle_gamma   90.00
#
_symmetry.space_group_name_H-M   'P 1'
#
loop_
_entity.id
_entity.type
_entity.pdbx_description
1 polymer ?
#
loop_
_entity_poly.entity_id
_entity_poly.type
_entity_poly.pdbx_seq_one_letter_code
_entity_poly.pdbx_strand_id
1 'polypeptide(L)'
;MFRQEVDGKGLSSYPHPRLMPDFWEFPSVSMGLGGMTAIHQARFNRYLESRGLCNTTTSRVWYTMGDGESDEPESLSQLSLAAREGLDNIIMTMNCNLQRLDGPVRGNSKIVQELEGRFRGSGWNVIKVLWGSSWDDLFSRDSNGSLIARLNSLVDGDEQRIMTADGAIIRKELFNSSDLASLIEDYSDQDLEDLCQDVGGHDFIKLHAAYAQATAHKGQPTVVIIRTIKGYGLGPSFAGRNTTHQKKKADMESMKFMRDDLNLSFSDEQLEDYPLIDPKDVPDVVAYAKARRKELHGPVPERRSPKSDLKMADQSTFSEFDEGTKGKMQVSTTMAFVRLLRSLMKS
;
A
#
# COMPACT_ATOMS: atom_id res chain seq x y z
N MET A 1 -5.49 -0.52 24.01
CA MET A 1 -4.84 -1.55 23.17
C MET A 1 -3.47 -1.07 22.68
N PHE A 2 -3.34 -0.03 21.88
CA PHE A 2 -2.04 0.48 21.43
C PHE A 2 -1.04 0.83 22.54
N ARG A 3 -1.54 1.37 23.66
CA ARG A 3 -0.69 1.77 24.81
C ARG A 3 -0.23 0.60 25.69
N GLN A 4 -0.62 -0.62 25.40
CA GLN A 4 -0.39 -1.80 26.24
C GLN A 4 0.50 -2.86 25.58
N GLU A 5 1.14 -2.52 24.47
CA GLU A 5 2.00 -3.48 23.76
C GLU A 5 3.15 -3.98 24.64
N VAL A 6 3.79 -3.07 25.38
CA VAL A 6 4.91 -3.40 26.28
C VAL A 6 4.51 -4.39 27.36
N ASP A 7 3.26 -4.37 27.79
CA ASP A 7 2.70 -5.30 28.78
C ASP A 7 2.18 -6.61 28.15
N GLY A 8 2.38 -6.80 26.85
CA GLY A 8 1.93 -7.98 26.12
C GLY A 8 0.40 -8.09 25.94
N LYS A 9 -0.34 -6.98 26.12
CA LYS A 9 -1.81 -6.94 26.07
C LYS A 9 -2.36 -6.14 24.88
N GLY A 10 -1.48 -5.51 24.12
CA GLY A 10 -1.83 -4.65 22.98
C GLY A 10 -1.60 -5.30 21.64
N LEU A 11 -1.68 -4.47 20.59
CA LEU A 11 -1.28 -4.85 19.25
C LEU A 11 0.25 -4.91 19.18
N SER A 12 0.81 -5.88 18.46
CA SER A 12 2.24 -5.91 18.16
C SER A 12 2.62 -4.75 17.23
N SER A 13 3.86 -4.22 17.35
CA SER A 13 4.38 -3.14 16.50
C SER A 13 4.44 -3.54 15.03
N TYR A 14 4.64 -4.83 14.77
CA TYR A 14 4.66 -5.40 13.43
C TYR A 14 3.55 -6.44 13.26
N PRO A 15 3.07 -6.65 12.03
CA PRO A 15 2.19 -7.79 11.72
C PRO A 15 2.85 -9.09 12.17
N HIS A 16 2.26 -9.75 13.16
CA HIS A 16 2.85 -10.92 13.79
C HIS A 16 1.82 -12.04 13.99
N PRO A 17 1.64 -12.94 12.99
CA PRO A 17 0.62 -13.99 13.02
C PRO A 17 0.71 -14.92 14.21
N ARG A 18 1.90 -15.14 14.78
CA ARG A 18 2.06 -16.01 15.96
C ARG A 18 1.62 -15.36 17.27
N LEU A 19 1.84 -14.04 17.40
CA LEU A 19 1.41 -13.27 18.58
C LEU A 19 -0.07 -12.91 18.51
N MET A 20 -0.57 -12.68 17.30
CA MET A 20 -1.95 -12.25 17.06
C MET A 20 -2.56 -13.05 15.90
N PRO A 21 -2.77 -14.37 16.08
CA PRO A 21 -3.21 -15.27 15.00
C PRO A 21 -4.62 -14.95 14.48
N ASP A 22 -5.46 -14.33 15.30
CA ASP A 22 -6.82 -13.96 14.92
C ASP A 22 -6.89 -12.60 14.22
N PHE A 23 -5.77 -11.87 14.17
CA PHE A 23 -5.71 -10.52 13.60
C PHE A 23 -4.83 -10.45 12.35
N TRP A 24 -3.59 -10.99 12.41
CA TRP A 24 -2.65 -10.97 11.31
C TRP A 24 -2.65 -12.29 10.56
N GLU A 25 -2.71 -12.24 9.24
CA GLU A 25 -2.60 -13.43 8.38
C GLU A 25 -1.16 -13.62 7.88
N PHE A 26 -0.48 -12.52 7.53
CA PHE A 26 0.87 -12.53 6.98
C PHE A 26 1.78 -11.58 7.74
N PRO A 27 3.03 -11.98 8.02
CA PRO A 27 4.06 -11.04 8.45
C PRO A 27 4.41 -10.18 7.24
N SER A 28 4.22 -8.87 7.36
CA SER A 28 4.45 -7.93 6.27
C SER A 28 5.12 -6.68 6.81
N VAL A 29 6.27 -6.35 6.23
CA VAL A 29 7.02 -5.11 6.45
C VAL A 29 7.54 -4.64 5.09
N SER A 30 8.06 -3.40 5.00
CA SER A 30 8.55 -2.78 3.76
C SER A 30 9.87 -3.41 3.24
N MET A 31 9.96 -4.75 3.23
CA MET A 31 11.15 -5.53 2.87
C MET A 31 11.00 -6.25 1.52
N GLY A 32 9.96 -5.93 0.75
CA GLY A 32 9.76 -6.39 -0.62
C GLY A 32 9.10 -7.76 -0.79
N LEU A 33 8.87 -8.52 0.28
CA LEU A 33 8.29 -9.88 0.18
C LEU A 33 6.77 -9.90 0.03
N GLY A 34 6.08 -8.84 0.44
CA GLY A 34 4.62 -8.78 0.46
C GLY A 34 3.99 -8.89 -0.91
N GLY A 35 4.58 -8.27 -1.95
CA GLY A 35 4.07 -8.33 -3.33
C GLY A 35 4.03 -9.76 -3.87
N MET A 36 5.12 -10.50 -3.70
CA MET A 36 5.21 -11.90 -4.10
C MET A 36 4.23 -12.77 -3.31
N THR A 37 4.13 -12.57 -2.01
CA THR A 37 3.17 -13.27 -1.15
C THR A 37 1.74 -13.03 -1.60
N ALA A 38 1.38 -11.79 -1.94
CA ALA A 38 0.05 -11.41 -2.43
C ALA A 38 -0.28 -12.10 -3.77
N ILE A 39 0.68 -12.16 -4.71
CA ILE A 39 0.52 -12.86 -5.99
C ILE A 39 0.25 -14.35 -5.74
N HIS A 40 1.03 -15.01 -4.87
CA HIS A 40 0.81 -16.41 -4.56
C HIS A 40 -0.50 -16.66 -3.82
N GLN A 41 -0.94 -15.77 -2.95
CA GLN A 41 -2.26 -15.87 -2.31
C GLN A 41 -3.39 -15.77 -3.34
N ALA A 42 -3.31 -14.81 -4.27
CA ALA A 42 -4.30 -14.65 -5.32
C ALA A 42 -4.37 -15.89 -6.23
N ARG A 43 -3.20 -16.45 -6.56
CA ARG A 43 -3.06 -17.69 -7.32
C ARG A 43 -3.65 -18.89 -6.58
N PHE A 44 -3.37 -19.00 -5.28
CA PHE A 44 -3.89 -20.09 -4.45
C PHE A 44 -5.42 -20.01 -4.29
N ASN A 45 -5.98 -18.82 -4.18
CA ASN A 45 -7.43 -18.64 -4.19
C ASN A 45 -8.06 -19.18 -5.48
N ARG A 46 -7.46 -18.90 -6.65
CA ARG A 46 -7.91 -19.46 -7.94
C ARG A 46 -7.78 -20.99 -7.99
N TYR A 47 -6.73 -21.54 -7.43
CA TYR A 47 -6.56 -22.99 -7.29
C TYR A 47 -7.68 -23.60 -6.46
N LEU A 48 -7.98 -23.07 -5.27
CA LEU A 48 -9.04 -23.57 -4.39
C LEU A 48 -10.41 -23.54 -5.08
N GLU A 49 -10.71 -22.47 -5.81
CA GLU A 49 -11.93 -22.31 -6.58
C GLU A 49 -12.02 -23.36 -7.70
N SER A 50 -10.97 -23.48 -8.52
CA SER A 50 -10.95 -24.40 -9.65
C SER A 50 -11.05 -25.87 -9.23
N ARG A 51 -10.62 -26.20 -8.02
CA ARG A 51 -10.73 -27.54 -7.40
C ARG A 51 -12.05 -27.76 -6.68
N GLY A 52 -12.90 -26.73 -6.57
CA GLY A 52 -14.15 -26.81 -5.81
C GLY A 52 -13.94 -26.97 -4.29
N LEU A 53 -12.74 -26.64 -3.78
CA LEU A 53 -12.40 -26.76 -2.35
C LEU A 53 -12.92 -25.60 -1.51
N CYS A 54 -13.00 -24.42 -2.10
CA CYS A 54 -13.49 -23.21 -1.44
C CYS A 54 -14.04 -22.24 -2.49
N ASN A 55 -15.15 -21.58 -2.18
CA ASN A 55 -15.65 -20.51 -3.03
C ASN A 55 -14.88 -19.22 -2.76
N THR A 56 -14.01 -18.84 -3.68
CA THR A 56 -13.20 -17.62 -3.63
C THR A 56 -13.52 -16.64 -4.76
N THR A 57 -14.63 -16.84 -5.48
CA THR A 57 -15.03 -16.07 -6.66
C THR A 57 -15.06 -14.56 -6.40
N THR A 58 -15.52 -14.15 -5.22
CA THR A 58 -15.60 -12.73 -4.82
C THR A 58 -14.40 -12.26 -4.00
N SER A 59 -13.49 -13.18 -3.61
CA SER A 59 -12.32 -12.83 -2.81
C SER A 59 -11.33 -11.99 -3.60
N ARG A 60 -10.76 -10.98 -2.95
CA ARG A 60 -9.72 -10.10 -3.50
C ARG A 60 -8.53 -10.10 -2.58
N VAL A 61 -7.35 -10.07 -3.16
CA VAL A 61 -6.09 -9.86 -2.44
C VAL A 61 -5.67 -8.41 -2.65
N TRP A 62 -5.57 -7.68 -1.56
CA TRP A 62 -5.13 -6.29 -1.52
C TRP A 62 -3.73 -6.24 -0.97
N TYR A 63 -2.85 -5.51 -1.63
CA TYR A 63 -1.50 -5.28 -1.17
C TYR A 63 -1.10 -3.83 -1.37
N THR A 64 -0.54 -3.22 -0.34
CA THR A 64 0.02 -1.85 -0.43
C THR A 64 1.53 -1.92 -0.33
N MET A 65 2.21 -1.32 -1.30
CA MET A 65 3.67 -1.23 -1.40
C MET A 65 4.10 0.22 -1.41
N GLY A 66 5.17 0.54 -0.68
CA GLY A 66 5.83 1.83 -0.80
C GLY A 66 6.72 1.92 -2.05
N ASP A 67 6.88 3.12 -2.58
CA ASP A 67 7.80 3.38 -3.69
C ASP A 67 9.25 3.04 -3.35
N GLY A 68 9.71 3.37 -2.14
CA GLY A 68 11.03 2.96 -1.65
C GLY A 68 11.19 1.45 -1.49
N GLU A 69 10.12 0.74 -1.12
CA GLU A 69 10.11 -0.73 -1.04
C GLU A 69 10.29 -1.38 -2.42
N SER A 70 9.92 -0.69 -3.49
CA SER A 70 10.10 -1.19 -4.85
C SER A 70 11.56 -1.34 -5.29
N ASP A 71 12.51 -0.83 -4.50
CA ASP A 71 13.94 -1.05 -4.72
C ASP A 71 14.42 -2.43 -4.27
N GLU A 72 13.67 -3.10 -3.40
CA GLU A 72 14.00 -4.46 -2.99
C GLU A 72 13.83 -5.42 -4.18
N PRO A 73 14.81 -6.29 -4.45
CA PRO A 73 14.79 -7.14 -5.65
C PRO A 73 13.54 -8.01 -5.78
N GLU A 74 12.99 -8.48 -4.66
CA GLU A 74 11.84 -9.35 -4.60
C GLU A 74 10.52 -8.63 -4.85
N SER A 75 10.45 -7.32 -4.60
CA SER A 75 9.21 -6.54 -4.56
C SER A 75 8.47 -6.53 -5.91
N LEU A 76 9.20 -6.43 -7.00
CA LEU A 76 8.67 -6.41 -8.36
C LEU A 76 8.88 -7.74 -9.10
N SER A 77 9.26 -8.79 -8.38
CA SER A 77 9.38 -10.12 -8.94
C SER A 77 7.99 -10.71 -9.24
N GLN A 78 7.93 -11.62 -10.20
CA GLN A 78 6.72 -12.37 -10.54
C GLN A 78 5.51 -11.56 -11.06
N LEU A 79 5.66 -10.27 -11.36
CA LEU A 79 4.59 -9.48 -11.96
C LEU A 79 4.04 -10.12 -13.24
N SER A 80 4.94 -10.61 -14.12
CA SER A 80 4.56 -11.29 -15.35
C SER A 80 3.85 -12.63 -15.09
N LEU A 81 4.09 -13.30 -13.95
CA LEU A 81 3.36 -14.50 -13.58
C LEU A 81 1.89 -14.18 -13.31
N ALA A 82 1.63 -13.15 -12.53
CA ALA A 82 0.27 -12.71 -12.21
C ALA A 82 -0.52 -12.37 -13.49
N ALA A 83 0.10 -11.66 -14.42
CA ALA A 83 -0.53 -11.28 -15.70
C ALA A 83 -0.78 -12.50 -16.61
N ARG A 84 0.20 -13.40 -16.73
CA ARG A 84 0.03 -14.63 -17.56
C ARG A 84 -1.06 -15.56 -17.04
N GLU A 85 -1.27 -15.60 -15.72
CA GLU A 85 -2.34 -16.40 -15.12
C GLU A 85 -3.67 -15.63 -15.03
N GLY A 86 -3.74 -14.39 -15.52
CA GLY A 86 -4.95 -13.57 -15.53
C GLY A 86 -5.52 -13.32 -14.12
N LEU A 87 -4.66 -13.09 -13.13
CA LEU A 87 -5.07 -12.94 -11.74
C LEU A 87 -5.77 -11.60 -11.49
N ASP A 88 -7.00 -11.46 -11.95
CA ASP A 88 -7.82 -10.25 -11.74
C ASP A 88 -8.39 -10.12 -10.34
N ASN A 89 -8.03 -11.04 -9.45
CA ASN A 89 -8.36 -11.03 -8.03
C ASN A 89 -7.25 -10.43 -7.15
N ILE A 90 -6.20 -9.84 -7.74
CA ILE A 90 -5.19 -9.07 -7.01
C ILE A 90 -5.26 -7.60 -7.41
N ILE A 91 -5.23 -6.72 -6.41
CA ILE A 91 -5.13 -5.27 -6.57
C ILE A 91 -3.96 -4.80 -5.73
N MET A 92 -2.94 -4.24 -6.39
CA MET A 92 -1.82 -3.61 -5.71
C MET A 92 -2.02 -2.10 -5.66
N THR A 93 -1.64 -1.48 -4.56
CA THR A 93 -1.53 -0.03 -4.39
C THR A 93 -0.07 0.33 -4.22
N MET A 94 0.44 1.19 -5.10
CA MET A 94 1.78 1.77 -4.97
C MET A 94 1.67 3.13 -4.30
N ASN A 95 2.13 3.23 -3.07
CA ASN A 95 2.15 4.47 -2.31
C ASN A 95 3.42 5.27 -2.64
N CYS A 96 3.30 6.20 -3.58
CA CYS A 96 4.40 7.02 -4.06
C CYS A 96 4.45 8.35 -3.30
N ASN A 97 5.16 8.39 -2.17
CA ASN A 97 5.46 9.62 -1.46
C ASN A 97 6.79 10.27 -1.90
N LEU A 98 7.50 9.67 -2.84
CA LEU A 98 8.77 10.08 -3.43
C LEU A 98 9.95 10.13 -2.42
N GLN A 99 9.77 9.56 -1.24
CA GLN A 99 10.77 9.58 -0.18
C GLN A 99 11.14 8.17 0.30
N ARG A 100 12.43 7.96 0.48
CA ARG A 100 12.99 6.89 1.32
C ARG A 100 12.98 7.31 2.80
N LEU A 101 13.91 6.75 3.56
CA LEU A 101 14.06 7.08 4.99
C LEU A 101 14.51 8.53 5.20
N ASP A 102 15.39 9.04 4.36
CA ASP A 102 16.15 10.28 4.55
C ASP A 102 16.34 11.11 3.27
N GLY A 103 15.63 10.79 2.20
CA GLY A 103 15.76 11.50 0.93
C GLY A 103 14.82 11.00 -0.15
N PRO A 104 14.92 11.53 -1.38
CA PRO A 104 14.10 11.12 -2.51
C PRO A 104 14.40 9.68 -2.95
N VAL A 105 13.38 8.98 -3.47
CA VAL A 105 13.52 7.59 -3.98
C VAL A 105 14.42 7.57 -5.21
N ARG A 106 14.18 8.51 -6.15
CA ARG A 106 14.95 8.65 -7.38
C ARG A 106 15.36 10.12 -7.57
N GLY A 107 16.58 10.44 -7.20
CA GLY A 107 17.06 11.83 -7.27
C GLY A 107 17.01 12.46 -8.67
N ASN A 108 17.34 11.69 -9.73
CA ASN A 108 17.44 12.15 -11.12
C ASN A 108 16.46 11.41 -12.05
N SER A 109 15.38 10.83 -11.53
CA SER A 109 14.39 10.08 -12.30
C SER A 109 12.99 10.35 -11.75
N LYS A 110 11.98 9.71 -12.32
CA LYS A 110 10.59 9.80 -11.90
C LYS A 110 10.05 8.40 -11.63
N ILE A 111 9.99 8.04 -10.35
CA ILE A 111 9.62 6.69 -9.90
C ILE A 111 8.22 6.28 -10.37
N VAL A 112 7.27 7.21 -10.42
CA VAL A 112 5.90 6.95 -10.89
C VAL A 112 5.91 6.46 -12.34
N GLN A 113 6.68 7.09 -13.23
CA GLN A 113 6.79 6.68 -14.63
C GLN A 113 7.55 5.36 -14.79
N GLU A 114 8.57 5.14 -13.98
CA GLU A 114 9.31 3.88 -13.97
C GLU A 114 8.41 2.71 -13.55
N LEU A 115 7.66 2.86 -12.47
CA LEU A 115 6.72 1.85 -11.99
C LEU A 115 5.60 1.60 -13.00
N GLU A 116 5.00 2.66 -13.57
CA GLU A 116 4.02 2.50 -14.64
C GLU A 116 4.56 1.66 -15.79
N GLY A 117 5.77 1.97 -16.25
CA GLY A 117 6.43 1.22 -17.34
C GLY A 117 6.64 -0.25 -16.98
N ARG A 118 7.08 -0.55 -15.77
CA ARG A 118 7.32 -1.92 -15.28
C ARG A 118 6.02 -2.74 -15.19
N PHE A 119 4.96 -2.17 -14.64
CA PHE A 119 3.67 -2.84 -14.50
C PHE A 119 3.00 -3.05 -15.87
N ARG A 120 2.96 -2.02 -16.72
CA ARG A 120 2.41 -2.16 -18.08
C ARG A 120 3.18 -3.17 -18.92
N GLY A 121 4.52 -3.12 -18.88
CA GLY A 121 5.39 -4.08 -19.57
C GLY A 121 5.22 -5.52 -19.07
N SER A 122 4.77 -5.70 -17.83
CA SER A 122 4.46 -7.01 -17.25
C SER A 122 3.02 -7.47 -17.52
N GLY A 123 2.18 -6.67 -18.20
CA GLY A 123 0.80 -7.04 -18.58
C GLY A 123 -0.24 -6.68 -17.50
N TRP A 124 0.03 -5.74 -16.62
CA TRP A 124 -0.92 -5.25 -15.62
C TRP A 124 -1.77 -4.10 -16.14
N ASN A 125 -3.01 -4.03 -15.69
CA ASN A 125 -3.82 -2.81 -15.76
C ASN A 125 -3.27 -1.79 -14.76
N VAL A 126 -3.02 -0.56 -15.23
CA VAL A 126 -2.43 0.51 -14.41
C VAL A 126 -3.38 1.70 -14.34
N ILE A 127 -3.75 2.08 -13.12
CA ILE A 127 -4.52 3.28 -12.80
C ILE A 127 -3.59 4.22 -12.04
N LYS A 128 -3.55 5.51 -12.42
CA LYS A 128 -2.74 6.52 -11.73
C LYS A 128 -3.66 7.55 -11.06
N VAL A 129 -3.39 7.85 -9.80
CA VAL A 129 -4.09 8.88 -9.01
C VAL A 129 -3.03 9.82 -8.43
N LEU A 130 -2.64 10.79 -9.24
CA LEU A 130 -1.49 11.65 -8.95
C LEU A 130 -1.89 13.00 -8.35
N TRP A 131 -2.93 13.62 -8.91
CA TRP A 131 -3.34 14.99 -8.61
C TRP A 131 -4.73 14.99 -7.99
N GLY A 132 -4.92 15.81 -6.96
CA GLY A 132 -6.21 16.02 -6.32
C GLY A 132 -7.17 16.84 -7.19
N SER A 133 -8.40 16.99 -6.76
CA SER A 133 -9.47 17.64 -7.53
C SER A 133 -9.22 19.11 -7.75
N SER A 134 -8.46 19.80 -6.90
CA SER A 134 -8.10 21.21 -7.07
C SER A 134 -7.27 21.47 -8.34
N TRP A 135 -6.58 20.45 -8.85
CA TRP A 135 -5.82 20.54 -10.10
C TRP A 135 -6.67 20.47 -11.37
N ASP A 136 -7.90 19.96 -11.27
CA ASP A 136 -8.71 19.65 -12.46
C ASP A 136 -9.05 20.92 -13.27
N ASP A 137 -9.29 22.05 -12.59
CA ASP A 137 -9.51 23.33 -13.26
C ASP A 137 -8.26 23.80 -14.02
N LEU A 138 -7.09 23.73 -13.40
CA LEU A 138 -5.82 24.08 -14.06
C LEU A 138 -5.55 23.20 -15.28
N PHE A 139 -5.75 21.89 -15.18
CA PHE A 139 -5.61 20.97 -16.32
C PHE A 139 -6.62 21.30 -17.43
N SER A 140 -7.84 21.70 -17.10
CA SER A 140 -8.86 22.06 -18.09
C SER A 140 -8.50 23.35 -18.85
N ARG A 141 -7.76 24.28 -18.23
CA ARG A 141 -7.29 25.54 -18.83
C ARG A 141 -5.97 25.40 -19.57
N ASP A 142 -5.21 24.34 -19.35
CA ASP A 142 -3.91 24.07 -20.02
C ASP A 142 -4.08 23.63 -21.47
N SER A 143 -4.56 24.56 -22.30
CA SER A 143 -4.94 24.28 -23.71
C SER A 143 -3.76 23.85 -24.61
N ASN A 144 -2.54 24.26 -24.26
CA ASN A 144 -1.33 23.93 -25.01
C ASN A 144 -0.46 22.82 -24.39
N GLY A 145 -0.88 22.26 -23.23
CA GLY A 145 -0.18 21.19 -22.52
C GLY A 145 1.10 21.63 -21.81
N SER A 146 1.32 22.93 -21.61
CA SER A 146 2.52 23.47 -20.95
C SER A 146 2.63 23.00 -19.50
N LEU A 147 1.52 22.95 -18.76
CA LEU A 147 1.48 22.48 -17.37
C LEU A 147 1.84 21.00 -17.29
N ILE A 148 1.21 20.19 -18.13
CA ILE A 148 1.50 18.74 -18.18
C ILE A 148 2.96 18.49 -18.55
N ALA A 149 3.49 19.22 -19.54
CA ALA A 149 4.89 19.13 -19.94
C ALA A 149 5.83 19.53 -18.79
N ARG A 150 5.50 20.61 -18.07
CA ARG A 150 6.28 21.06 -16.91
C ARG A 150 6.29 20.02 -15.80
N LEU A 151 5.12 19.51 -15.39
CA LEU A 151 5.00 18.48 -14.36
C LEU A 151 5.74 17.19 -14.74
N ASN A 152 5.69 16.80 -16.01
CA ASN A 152 6.44 15.64 -16.50
C ASN A 152 7.95 15.83 -16.53
N SER A 153 8.44 17.06 -16.62
CA SER A 153 9.87 17.39 -16.63
C SER A 153 10.52 17.38 -15.25
N LEU A 154 9.73 17.45 -14.16
CA LEU A 154 10.26 17.42 -12.80
C LEU A 154 10.80 16.02 -12.49
N VAL A 155 11.96 15.96 -11.86
CA VAL A 155 12.47 14.74 -11.22
C VAL A 155 11.92 14.63 -9.80
N ASP A 156 11.96 13.43 -9.21
CA ASP A 156 11.34 13.17 -7.90
C ASP A 156 11.83 14.11 -6.79
N GLY A 157 13.11 14.44 -6.77
CA GLY A 157 13.68 15.37 -5.78
C GLY A 157 13.16 16.80 -5.93
N ASP A 158 13.02 17.28 -7.17
CA ASP A 158 12.46 18.62 -7.45
C ASP A 158 10.97 18.66 -7.17
N GLU A 159 10.23 17.63 -7.58
CA GLU A 159 8.81 17.53 -7.31
C GLU A 159 8.54 17.54 -5.80
N GLN A 160 9.25 16.70 -5.04
CA GLN A 160 9.11 16.65 -3.59
C GLN A 160 9.39 18.02 -2.94
N ARG A 161 10.45 18.68 -3.37
CA ARG A 161 10.84 20.00 -2.84
C ARG A 161 9.83 21.10 -3.17
N ILE A 162 9.42 21.18 -4.43
CA ILE A 162 8.50 22.21 -4.89
C ILE A 162 7.10 22.05 -4.24
N MET A 163 6.59 20.80 -4.18
CA MET A 163 5.25 20.52 -3.63
C MET A 163 5.12 20.77 -2.13
N THR A 164 6.23 21.04 -1.45
CA THR A 164 6.26 21.36 0.00
C THR A 164 6.97 22.67 0.29
N ALA A 165 7.16 23.51 -0.73
CA ALA A 165 7.78 24.82 -0.61
C ALA A 165 6.74 25.93 -0.31
N ASP A 166 7.24 27.11 0.07
CA ASP A 166 6.41 28.29 0.21
C ASP A 166 5.83 28.74 -1.15
N GLY A 167 4.65 29.35 -1.16
CA GLY A 167 3.93 29.70 -2.38
C GLY A 167 4.72 30.59 -3.34
N ALA A 168 5.54 31.52 -2.84
CA ALA A 168 6.42 32.34 -3.65
C ALA A 168 7.48 31.49 -4.42
N ILE A 169 7.98 30.41 -3.82
CA ILE A 169 8.90 29.45 -4.46
C ILE A 169 8.15 28.65 -5.50
N ILE A 170 6.96 28.15 -5.17
CA ILE A 170 6.10 27.39 -6.08
C ILE A 170 5.81 28.25 -7.34
N ARG A 171 5.36 29.48 -7.16
CA ARG A 171 5.09 30.43 -8.25
C ARG A 171 6.31 30.62 -9.16
N LYS A 172 7.46 30.86 -8.58
CA LYS A 172 8.70 31.10 -9.32
C LYS A 172 9.23 29.87 -10.04
N GLU A 173 9.18 28.70 -9.41
CA GLU A 173 9.88 27.52 -9.90
C GLU A 173 8.98 26.54 -10.65
N LEU A 174 7.74 26.37 -10.24
CA LEU A 174 6.80 25.50 -10.94
C LEU A 174 6.17 26.22 -12.14
N PHE A 175 5.68 27.44 -11.91
CA PHE A 175 4.99 28.25 -12.92
C PHE A 175 5.91 29.27 -13.58
N ASN A 176 7.05 28.81 -14.07
CA ASN A 176 8.22 29.59 -14.47
C ASN A 176 8.22 30.13 -15.92
N SER A 177 7.11 30.01 -16.64
CA SER A 177 6.93 30.58 -17.98
C SER A 177 5.69 31.47 -18.06
N SER A 178 5.57 32.31 -19.10
CA SER A 178 4.40 33.17 -19.30
C SER A 178 3.08 32.40 -19.37
N ASP A 179 3.11 31.26 -20.09
CA ASP A 179 1.92 30.40 -20.25
C ASP A 179 1.49 29.78 -18.92
N LEU A 180 2.45 29.34 -18.14
CA LEU A 180 2.18 28.75 -16.80
C LEU A 180 1.74 29.83 -15.81
N ALA A 181 2.38 31.01 -15.84
CA ALA A 181 2.02 32.14 -14.96
C ALA A 181 0.59 32.61 -15.19
N SER A 182 0.13 32.58 -16.43
CA SER A 182 -1.26 32.99 -16.78
C SER A 182 -2.31 32.02 -16.19
N LEU A 183 -1.98 30.79 -15.95
CA LEU A 183 -2.91 29.82 -15.35
C LEU A 183 -3.20 30.09 -13.86
N ILE A 184 -2.30 30.85 -13.20
CA ILE A 184 -2.34 31.10 -11.75
C ILE A 184 -2.42 32.60 -11.41
N GLU A 185 -2.85 33.44 -12.33
CA GLU A 185 -2.94 34.91 -12.12
C GLU A 185 -3.79 35.25 -10.88
N ASP A 186 -4.88 34.54 -10.67
CA ASP A 186 -5.81 34.73 -9.56
C ASP A 186 -5.45 34.00 -8.27
N TYR A 187 -4.34 33.22 -8.25
CA TYR A 187 -3.93 32.43 -7.09
C TYR A 187 -3.03 33.24 -6.16
N SER A 188 -3.35 33.27 -4.88
CA SER A 188 -2.43 33.75 -3.85
C SER A 188 -1.30 32.70 -3.62
N ASP A 189 -0.28 33.09 -2.87
CA ASP A 189 0.79 32.13 -2.52
C ASP A 189 0.26 31.01 -1.62
N GLN A 190 -0.71 31.28 -0.73
CA GLN A 190 -1.38 30.27 0.07
C GLN A 190 -2.19 29.29 -0.80
N ASP A 191 -2.90 29.78 -1.81
CA ASP A 191 -3.65 28.91 -2.74
C ASP A 191 -2.71 27.96 -3.49
N LEU A 192 -1.48 28.40 -3.80
CA LEU A 192 -0.46 27.54 -4.44
C LEU A 192 0.10 26.49 -3.48
N GLU A 193 0.26 26.81 -2.21
CA GLU A 193 0.66 25.85 -1.18
C GLU A 193 -0.42 24.77 -1.01
N ASP A 194 -1.67 25.18 -0.88
CA ASP A 194 -2.82 24.29 -0.75
C ASP A 194 -2.98 23.39 -1.99
N LEU A 195 -2.86 23.97 -3.19
CA LEU A 195 -2.89 23.25 -4.46
C LEU A 195 -1.80 22.17 -4.52
N CYS A 196 -0.57 22.49 -4.14
CA CYS A 196 0.55 21.55 -4.18
C CYS A 196 0.43 20.42 -3.16
N GLN A 197 -0.29 20.64 -2.06
CA GLN A 197 -0.59 19.60 -1.07
C GLN A 197 -1.79 18.72 -1.47
N ASP A 198 -2.63 19.18 -2.39
CA ASP A 198 -3.75 18.39 -2.92
C ASP A 198 -3.27 17.38 -3.96
N VAL A 199 -2.71 16.30 -3.49
CA VAL A 199 -2.28 15.16 -4.32
C VAL A 199 -3.33 14.05 -4.30
N GLY A 200 -3.38 13.27 -5.38
CA GLY A 200 -4.45 12.30 -5.62
C GLY A 200 -4.62 11.25 -4.52
N GLY A 201 -3.54 10.89 -3.80
CA GLY A 201 -3.60 9.94 -2.69
C GLY A 201 -4.26 10.48 -1.42
N HIS A 202 -4.54 11.77 -1.36
CA HIS A 202 -5.28 12.44 -0.28
C HIS A 202 -6.69 12.87 -0.71
N ASP A 203 -7.05 12.66 -1.98
CA ASP A 203 -8.39 12.90 -2.53
C ASP A 203 -9.24 11.63 -2.43
N PHE A 204 -10.13 11.57 -1.46
CA PHE A 204 -10.98 10.40 -1.22
C PHE A 204 -11.92 10.09 -2.38
N ILE A 205 -12.37 11.09 -3.15
CA ILE A 205 -13.27 10.91 -4.29
C ILE A 205 -12.51 10.19 -5.42
N LYS A 206 -11.33 10.69 -5.77
CA LYS A 206 -10.48 10.09 -6.80
C LYS A 206 -9.99 8.70 -6.39
N LEU A 207 -9.61 8.50 -5.12
CA LEU A 207 -9.23 7.18 -4.60
C LEU A 207 -10.37 6.18 -4.68
N HIS A 208 -11.58 6.58 -4.25
CA HIS A 208 -12.76 5.72 -4.34
C HIS A 208 -13.05 5.31 -5.79
N ALA A 209 -13.03 6.27 -6.72
CA ALA A 209 -13.24 6.00 -8.15
C ALA A 209 -12.18 5.03 -8.72
N ALA A 210 -10.91 5.22 -8.36
CA ALA A 210 -9.81 4.35 -8.78
C ALA A 210 -9.97 2.92 -8.26
N TYR A 211 -10.30 2.75 -6.98
CA TYR A 211 -10.51 1.43 -6.39
C TYR A 211 -11.79 0.75 -6.92
N ALA A 212 -12.85 1.50 -7.16
CA ALA A 212 -14.04 0.97 -7.82
C ALA A 212 -13.73 0.44 -9.22
N GLN A 213 -12.98 1.21 -10.01
CA GLN A 213 -12.52 0.80 -11.34
C GLN A 213 -11.59 -0.43 -11.28
N ALA A 214 -10.63 -0.44 -10.35
CA ALA A 214 -9.74 -1.58 -10.14
C ALA A 214 -10.50 -2.85 -9.78
N THR A 215 -11.51 -2.74 -8.93
CA THR A 215 -12.35 -3.87 -8.50
C THR A 215 -13.22 -4.41 -9.64
N ALA A 216 -13.70 -3.53 -10.51
CA ALA A 216 -14.53 -3.90 -11.65
C ALA A 216 -13.72 -4.52 -12.82
N HIS A 217 -12.42 -4.23 -12.90
CA HIS A 217 -11.55 -4.71 -13.98
C HIS A 217 -11.42 -6.24 -13.97
N LYS A 218 -11.41 -6.85 -15.14
CA LYS A 218 -11.35 -8.31 -15.32
C LYS A 218 -10.25 -8.73 -16.31
N GLY A 219 -9.76 -9.94 -16.09
CA GLY A 219 -8.80 -10.60 -16.97
C GLY A 219 -7.34 -10.19 -16.77
N GLN A 220 -7.05 -9.19 -15.95
CA GLN A 220 -5.70 -8.73 -15.65
C GLN A 220 -5.58 -8.32 -14.18
N PRO A 221 -4.42 -8.53 -13.53
CA PRO A 221 -4.12 -7.91 -12.26
C PRO A 221 -4.09 -6.38 -12.40
N THR A 222 -4.47 -5.66 -11.35
CA THR A 222 -4.50 -4.20 -11.37
C THR A 222 -3.54 -3.61 -10.35
N VAL A 223 -2.82 -2.55 -10.74
CA VAL A 223 -2.08 -1.68 -9.83
C VAL A 223 -2.67 -0.27 -9.86
N VAL A 224 -2.84 0.31 -8.68
CA VAL A 224 -3.22 1.71 -8.48
C VAL A 224 -1.98 2.45 -7.96
N ILE A 225 -1.41 3.33 -8.77
CA ILE A 225 -0.25 4.15 -8.40
C ILE A 225 -0.77 5.46 -7.86
N ILE A 226 -0.57 5.71 -6.57
CA ILE A 226 -1.08 6.90 -5.89
C ILE A 226 0.07 7.81 -5.45
N ARG A 227 -0.08 9.10 -5.67
CA ARG A 227 0.82 10.13 -5.17
C ARG A 227 0.36 10.57 -3.79
N THR A 228 1.25 10.52 -2.81
CA THR A 228 0.99 10.95 -1.44
C THR A 228 2.10 11.86 -0.93
N ILE A 229 1.88 12.50 0.20
CA ILE A 229 2.88 13.29 0.92
C ILE A 229 3.17 12.59 2.24
N LYS A 230 4.44 12.26 2.48
CA LYS A 230 4.88 11.65 3.75
C LYS A 230 4.65 12.61 4.91
N GLY A 231 3.91 12.17 5.92
CA GLY A 231 3.56 13.03 7.06
C GLY A 231 2.41 14.00 6.79
N TYR A 232 1.62 13.80 5.74
CA TYR A 232 0.41 14.58 5.47
C TYR A 232 -0.52 14.61 6.69
N GLY A 233 -1.14 15.77 6.97
CA GLY A 233 -2.05 15.96 8.09
C GLY A 233 -1.37 16.10 9.46
N LEU A 234 -0.04 15.96 9.54
CA LEU A 234 0.71 16.13 10.79
C LEU A 234 1.36 17.52 10.93
N GLY A 235 1.03 18.44 10.05
CA GLY A 235 1.54 19.82 10.03
C GLY A 235 2.88 20.01 9.33
N PRO A 236 3.31 21.26 9.17
CA PRO A 236 4.46 21.64 8.33
C PRO A 236 5.81 21.11 8.85
N SER A 237 5.89 20.74 10.13
CA SER A 237 7.10 20.15 10.70
C SER A 237 7.29 18.68 10.28
N PHE A 238 6.25 18.03 9.71
CA PHE A 238 6.26 16.65 9.26
C PHE A 238 6.08 16.51 7.76
N ALA A 239 5.11 17.23 7.17
CA ALA A 239 4.72 17.05 5.78
C ALA A 239 5.91 17.24 4.82
N GLY A 240 6.25 16.22 4.05
CA GLY A 240 7.32 16.23 3.06
C GLY A 240 8.75 16.35 3.60
N ARG A 241 8.95 16.31 4.92
CA ARG A 241 10.28 16.47 5.52
C ARG A 241 11.08 15.17 5.51
N ASN A 242 12.37 15.24 5.18
CA ASN A 242 13.27 14.07 5.20
C ASN A 242 13.41 13.46 6.61
N THR A 243 13.25 14.26 7.66
CA THR A 243 13.34 13.81 9.05
C THR A 243 12.09 13.08 9.55
N THR A 244 10.99 13.13 8.82
CA THR A 244 9.67 12.62 9.27
C THR A 244 9.71 11.14 9.64
N HIS A 245 10.44 10.33 8.89
CA HIS A 245 10.52 8.89 9.16
C HIS A 245 11.13 8.58 10.55
N GLN A 246 12.04 9.41 11.03
CA GLN A 246 12.75 9.20 12.30
C GLN A 246 12.13 9.94 13.49
N LYS A 247 11.17 10.83 13.24
CA LYS A 247 10.47 11.54 14.32
C LYS A 247 9.63 10.57 15.14
N LYS A 248 9.92 10.52 16.44
CA LYS A 248 9.23 9.61 17.39
C LYS A 248 8.08 10.26 18.15
N LYS A 249 8.04 11.60 18.17
CA LYS A 249 7.02 12.38 18.88
C LYS A 249 6.61 13.57 18.04
N ALA A 250 5.32 13.85 18.01
CA ALA A 250 4.80 15.12 17.53
C ALA A 250 5.05 16.19 18.60
N ASP A 251 5.45 17.39 18.17
CA ASP A 251 5.45 18.57 19.02
C ASP A 251 4.01 19.08 19.20
N MET A 252 3.82 19.96 20.20
CA MET A 252 2.49 20.48 20.54
C MET A 252 1.86 21.26 19.37
N GLU A 253 2.67 21.97 18.59
CA GLU A 253 2.19 22.71 17.43
C GLU A 253 1.61 21.79 16.35
N SER A 254 2.30 20.70 16.06
CA SER A 254 1.81 19.67 15.13
C SER A 254 0.54 18.98 15.65
N MET A 255 0.43 18.75 16.95
CA MET A 255 -0.79 18.17 17.53
C MET A 255 -1.97 19.13 17.46
N LYS A 256 -1.75 20.43 17.67
CA LYS A 256 -2.77 21.47 17.49
C LYS A 256 -3.19 21.56 16.03
N PHE A 257 -2.23 21.59 15.12
CA PHE A 257 -2.52 21.56 13.67
C PHE A 257 -3.42 20.38 13.31
N MET A 258 -3.05 19.17 13.70
CA MET A 258 -3.82 17.96 13.41
C MET A 258 -5.23 18.00 14.03
N ARG A 259 -5.36 18.50 15.28
CA ARG A 259 -6.67 18.69 15.93
C ARG A 259 -7.57 19.62 15.13
N ASP A 260 -7.00 20.75 14.72
CA ASP A 260 -7.75 21.81 14.03
C ASP A 260 -8.12 21.38 12.60
N ASP A 261 -7.20 20.74 11.87
CA ASP A 261 -7.44 20.18 10.54
C ASP A 261 -8.52 19.08 10.55
N LEU A 262 -8.52 18.23 11.57
CA LEU A 262 -9.53 17.19 11.75
C LEU A 262 -10.79 17.68 12.48
N ASN A 263 -10.87 18.95 12.82
CA ASN A 263 -11.98 19.60 13.56
C ASN A 263 -12.36 18.83 14.84
N LEU A 264 -11.34 18.46 15.63
CA LEU A 264 -11.52 17.72 16.89
C LEU A 264 -11.72 18.67 18.08
N SER A 265 -12.65 18.35 18.98
CA SER A 265 -13.06 19.18 20.11
C SER A 265 -12.19 19.00 21.36
N PHE A 266 -10.85 18.89 21.21
CA PHE A 266 -9.94 18.78 22.36
C PHE A 266 -9.32 20.12 22.73
N SER A 267 -9.17 20.39 24.03
CA SER A 267 -8.42 21.56 24.50
C SER A 267 -6.90 21.34 24.35
N ASP A 268 -6.12 22.42 24.42
CA ASP A 268 -4.65 22.34 24.35
C ASP A 268 -4.07 21.48 25.48
N GLU A 269 -4.64 21.57 26.69
CA GLU A 269 -4.20 20.76 27.83
C GLU A 269 -4.49 19.28 27.65
N GLN A 270 -5.62 18.93 27.02
CA GLN A 270 -5.97 17.54 26.74
C GLN A 270 -5.00 16.90 25.72
N LEU A 271 -4.43 17.68 24.80
CA LEU A 271 -3.50 17.14 23.79
C LEU A 271 -2.24 16.55 24.42
N GLU A 272 -1.79 17.05 25.59
CA GLU A 272 -0.61 16.51 26.28
C GLU A 272 -0.77 15.02 26.65
N ASP A 273 -1.99 14.59 26.89
CA ASP A 273 -2.32 13.20 27.26
C ASP A 273 -2.71 12.32 26.05
N TYR A 274 -2.60 12.80 24.83
CA TYR A 274 -3.01 12.08 23.61
C TYR A 274 -4.45 11.54 23.73
N PRO A 275 -5.45 12.40 23.76
CA PRO A 275 -6.84 12.01 24.03
C PRO A 275 -7.38 11.09 22.93
N LEU A 276 -8.31 10.24 23.29
CA LEU A 276 -9.07 9.40 22.35
C LEU A 276 -10.49 9.93 22.27
N ILE A 277 -11.06 9.95 21.08
CA ILE A 277 -12.48 10.26 20.88
C ILE A 277 -13.31 9.20 21.61
N ASP A 278 -14.19 9.63 22.54
CA ASP A 278 -15.16 8.71 23.15
C ASP A 278 -16.18 8.31 22.07
N PRO A 279 -16.39 7.01 21.84
CA PRO A 279 -17.43 6.56 20.93
C PRO A 279 -18.84 7.12 21.20
N LYS A 280 -19.08 7.59 22.41
CA LYS A 280 -20.36 8.24 22.79
C LYS A 280 -20.51 9.63 22.19
N ASP A 281 -19.40 10.31 21.89
CA ASP A 281 -19.40 11.67 21.33
C ASP A 281 -19.64 11.65 19.81
N VAL A 282 -19.54 10.47 19.19
CA VAL A 282 -19.70 10.27 17.73
C VAL A 282 -20.66 9.09 17.42
N PRO A 283 -21.89 9.11 17.93
CA PRO A 283 -22.80 7.95 17.86
C PRO A 283 -23.13 7.53 16.42
N ASP A 284 -23.29 8.48 15.51
CA ASP A 284 -23.63 8.21 14.11
C ASP A 284 -22.47 7.50 13.38
N VAL A 285 -21.24 7.94 13.61
CA VAL A 285 -20.02 7.29 13.06
C VAL A 285 -19.90 5.87 13.59
N VAL A 286 -20.16 5.68 14.89
CA VAL A 286 -20.13 4.35 15.53
C VAL A 286 -21.22 3.45 14.96
N ALA A 287 -22.43 3.97 14.77
CA ALA A 287 -23.54 3.21 14.18
C ALA A 287 -23.23 2.78 12.75
N TYR A 288 -22.71 3.71 11.92
CA TYR A 288 -22.26 3.42 10.57
C TYR A 288 -21.16 2.34 10.55
N ALA A 289 -20.12 2.50 11.36
CA ALA A 289 -19.01 1.55 11.42
C ALA A 289 -19.48 0.14 11.84
N LYS A 290 -20.39 0.05 12.82
CA LYS A 290 -20.97 -1.22 13.27
C LYS A 290 -21.81 -1.88 12.17
N ALA A 291 -22.62 -1.11 11.44
CA ALA A 291 -23.41 -1.61 10.32
C ALA A 291 -22.51 -2.19 9.22
N ARG A 292 -21.48 -1.45 8.81
CA ARG A 292 -20.51 -1.93 7.81
C ARG A 292 -19.76 -3.19 8.26
N ARG A 293 -19.34 -3.25 9.54
CA ARG A 293 -18.70 -4.45 10.10
C ARG A 293 -19.61 -5.66 10.13
N LYS A 294 -20.90 -5.46 10.40
CA LYS A 294 -21.89 -6.54 10.35
C LYS A 294 -22.04 -7.11 8.94
N GLU A 295 -22.07 -6.25 7.90
CA GLU A 295 -22.09 -6.68 6.50
C GLU A 295 -20.83 -7.47 6.10
N LEU A 296 -19.70 -7.16 6.71
CA LEU A 296 -18.42 -7.83 6.49
C LEU A 296 -18.19 -9.04 7.43
N HIS A 297 -19.22 -9.49 8.14
CA HIS A 297 -19.18 -10.62 9.07
C HIS A 297 -18.21 -10.45 10.25
N GLY A 298 -17.89 -9.22 10.63
CA GLY A 298 -17.07 -8.93 11.82
C GLY A 298 -15.87 -8.02 11.58
N PRO A 299 -15.05 -7.79 12.63
CA PRO A 299 -13.92 -6.85 12.57
C PRO A 299 -12.74 -7.32 11.70
N VAL A 300 -12.57 -8.61 11.53
CA VAL A 300 -11.58 -9.26 10.65
C VAL A 300 -12.28 -10.36 9.85
N PRO A 301 -11.77 -10.73 8.66
CA PRO A 301 -12.29 -11.87 7.93
C PRO A 301 -12.33 -13.11 8.82
N GLU A 302 -13.43 -13.84 8.79
CA GLU A 302 -13.53 -15.10 9.52
C GLU A 302 -12.53 -16.10 8.94
N ARG A 303 -11.60 -16.57 9.76
CA ARG A 303 -10.67 -17.63 9.36
C ARG A 303 -11.40 -18.95 9.40
N ARG A 304 -11.64 -19.51 8.23
CA ARG A 304 -12.18 -20.84 8.08
C ARG A 304 -11.05 -21.80 7.80
N SER A 305 -10.68 -22.58 8.80
CA SER A 305 -9.79 -23.72 8.58
C SER A 305 -10.69 -24.96 8.41
N PRO A 306 -10.92 -25.42 7.18
CA PRO A 306 -11.66 -26.66 7.00
C PRO A 306 -10.86 -27.76 7.68
N LYS A 307 -11.52 -28.58 8.50
CA LYS A 307 -10.90 -29.78 9.00
C LYS A 307 -10.56 -30.66 7.81
N SER A 308 -9.28 -30.95 7.66
CA SER A 308 -8.82 -31.85 6.61
C SER A 308 -9.07 -33.28 7.05
N ASP A 309 -9.82 -34.01 6.25
CA ASP A 309 -9.97 -35.46 6.38
C ASP A 309 -8.81 -36.22 5.72
N LEU A 310 -7.72 -35.52 5.38
CA LEU A 310 -6.53 -36.14 4.83
C LEU A 310 -5.98 -37.16 5.86
N LYS A 311 -5.96 -38.41 5.46
CA LYS A 311 -5.27 -39.45 6.22
C LYS A 311 -3.77 -39.19 6.19
N MET A 312 -3.14 -39.23 7.33
CA MET A 312 -1.68 -39.22 7.37
C MET A 312 -1.15 -40.47 6.66
N ALA A 313 -0.10 -40.26 5.87
CA ALA A 313 0.58 -41.40 5.26
C ALA A 313 1.12 -42.36 6.36
N ASP A 314 0.99 -43.65 6.12
CA ASP A 314 1.55 -44.68 7.03
C ASP A 314 3.08 -44.57 7.10
N GLN A 315 3.66 -44.86 8.25
CA GLN A 315 5.12 -44.86 8.45
C GLN A 315 5.84 -45.74 7.42
N SER A 316 5.25 -46.84 7.01
CA SER A 316 5.80 -47.73 5.99
C SER A 316 6.00 -47.07 4.62
N THR A 317 5.26 -46.00 4.33
CA THR A 317 5.42 -45.15 3.11
C THR A 317 6.83 -44.56 2.99
N PHE A 318 7.50 -44.40 4.14
CA PHE A 318 8.83 -43.77 4.23
C PHE A 318 9.94 -44.77 4.50
N SER A 319 9.65 -46.06 4.54
CA SER A 319 10.61 -47.10 4.90
C SER A 319 11.88 -47.15 4.03
N GLU A 320 11.83 -46.68 2.78
CA GLU A 320 13.03 -46.58 1.92
C GLU A 320 14.08 -45.61 2.47
N PHE A 321 13.69 -44.70 3.37
CA PHE A 321 14.57 -43.69 3.96
C PHE A 321 15.16 -44.08 5.31
N ASP A 322 14.64 -45.12 5.99
CA ASP A 322 15.04 -45.48 7.34
C ASP A 322 16.51 -45.94 7.41
N GLU A 323 16.98 -46.63 6.41
CA GLU A 323 18.35 -47.15 6.38
C GLU A 323 19.30 -46.38 5.47
N GLY A 324 18.77 -45.39 4.73
CA GLY A 324 19.53 -44.61 3.75
C GLY A 324 20.15 -45.47 2.64
N THR A 325 21.20 -44.98 2.00
CA THR A 325 21.88 -45.68 0.89
C THR A 325 23.00 -46.64 1.41
N LYS A 326 23.26 -46.67 2.69
CA LYS A 326 24.38 -47.44 3.31
C LYS A 326 25.73 -47.15 2.66
N GLY A 327 25.92 -45.93 2.13
CA GLY A 327 27.16 -45.53 1.45
C GLY A 327 27.35 -46.07 0.03
N LYS A 328 26.40 -46.84 -0.49
CA LYS A 328 26.50 -47.41 -1.85
C LYS A 328 26.23 -46.44 -2.98
N MET A 329 25.51 -45.34 -2.71
CA MET A 329 25.17 -44.34 -3.69
C MET A 329 25.07 -42.96 -3.02
N GLN A 330 25.65 -41.96 -3.65
CA GLN A 330 25.43 -40.54 -3.26
C GLN A 330 24.15 -40.04 -3.87
N VAL A 331 23.27 -39.49 -3.04
CA VAL A 331 21.99 -38.92 -3.46
C VAL A 331 21.95 -37.46 -3.00
N SER A 332 21.58 -36.54 -3.92
CA SER A 332 21.34 -35.14 -3.55
C SER A 332 20.10 -35.04 -2.67
N THR A 333 20.04 -34.01 -1.84
CA THR A 333 18.85 -33.68 -1.02
C THR A 333 17.60 -33.51 -1.89
N THR A 334 17.74 -32.89 -3.06
CA THR A 334 16.65 -32.73 -4.03
C THR A 334 16.13 -34.09 -4.50
N MET A 335 17.01 -35.02 -4.81
CA MET A 335 16.59 -36.38 -5.26
C MET A 335 15.91 -37.15 -4.15
N ALA A 336 16.39 -37.06 -2.90
CA ALA A 336 15.74 -37.66 -1.74
C ALA A 336 14.33 -37.09 -1.56
N PHE A 337 14.16 -35.76 -1.68
CA PHE A 337 12.85 -35.10 -1.60
C PHE A 337 11.90 -35.54 -2.71
N VAL A 338 12.37 -35.63 -3.96
CA VAL A 338 11.57 -36.15 -5.08
C VAL A 338 11.10 -37.59 -4.84
N ARG A 339 11.94 -38.42 -4.29
CA ARG A 339 11.57 -39.80 -3.92
C ARG A 339 10.51 -39.83 -2.82
N LEU A 340 10.65 -38.99 -1.80
CA LEU A 340 9.66 -38.82 -0.74
C LEU A 340 8.29 -38.39 -1.30
N LEU A 341 8.26 -37.38 -2.15
CA LEU A 341 7.03 -36.97 -2.82
C LEU A 341 6.42 -38.10 -3.65
N ARG A 342 7.24 -38.83 -4.38
CA ARG A 342 6.77 -39.99 -5.17
C ARG A 342 6.16 -41.08 -4.28
N SER A 343 6.71 -41.34 -3.11
CA SER A 343 6.17 -42.30 -2.14
C SER A 343 4.81 -41.85 -1.61
N LEU A 344 4.71 -40.56 -1.24
CA LEU A 344 3.46 -39.95 -0.81
C LEU A 344 2.36 -39.97 -1.90
N MET A 345 2.72 -39.79 -3.17
CA MET A 345 1.76 -39.85 -4.27
C MET A 345 1.23 -41.27 -4.56
N LYS A 346 1.86 -42.28 -4.03
CA LYS A 346 1.46 -43.70 -4.21
C LYS A 346 0.67 -44.24 -3.04
N SER A 347 0.75 -43.58 -1.87
CA SER A 347 -0.02 -43.92 -0.67
C SER A 347 -1.42 -43.34 -0.71
#